data_a1746e4221c4db309ec22954e90c98e9
#
_entry.id   a1746e4221c4db309ec22954e90c98e9
#
_cell.length_a   1.000
_cell.length_b   1.000
_cell.length_c   1.000
_cell.angle_alpha   90.00
_cell.angle_beta   90.00
_cell.angle_gamma   90.00
#
_symmetry.space_group_name_H-M   'P 1'
#
loop_
_entity.id
_entity.type
_entity.pdbx_description
1 polymer ?
#
loop_
_entity_poly.entity_id
_entity_poly.type
_entity_poly.pdbx_seq_one_letter_code
_entity_poly.pdbx_strand_id
1 'polypeptide(L)'
;ICRIPVEQIYAAARAFAESPATMSLWCMGINQRVQGVFANNLIHNLHLLTGQICRPGATPFSLTGQPNACGGVRDGGALSHLLPAGRMVANPKHRAEMEQLWGLPEGRIAPKPGYHTVALFEALGRGDVKCMLICETNPAQTLPNLNKFHKAMSNPESFIVCIEAFPDAVTLQFADLVLAPAFWCERDGVYGCGERRYALTEKAVEPP
;
A
#
# COMPACT_ATOMS: atom_id res chain seq x y z
N ILE A 1 21.94 3.57 20.81
CA ILE A 1 21.05 3.91 19.67
C ILE A 1 19.60 3.82 20.10
N CYS A 2 19.13 2.66 20.60
CA CYS A 2 17.75 2.43 21.01
C CYS A 2 17.43 2.79 22.47
N ARG A 3 18.41 3.27 23.24
CA ARG A 3 18.28 3.63 24.68
C ARG A 3 17.76 2.49 25.58
N ILE A 4 17.96 1.24 25.16
CA ILE A 4 17.58 0.06 25.92
C ILE A 4 18.88 -0.52 26.53
N PRO A 5 18.88 -0.91 27.83
CA PRO A 5 20.02 -1.61 28.43
C PRO A 5 20.36 -2.89 27.66
N VAL A 6 21.65 -3.18 27.56
CA VAL A 6 22.16 -4.34 26.77
C VAL A 6 21.63 -5.65 27.31
N GLU A 7 21.50 -5.77 28.62
CA GLU A 7 20.98 -6.96 29.32
C GLU A 7 19.54 -7.26 28.92
N GLN A 8 18.72 -6.22 28.70
CA GLN A 8 17.34 -6.39 28.24
C GLN A 8 17.29 -6.86 26.78
N ILE A 9 18.21 -6.40 25.93
CA ILE A 9 18.33 -6.87 24.55
C ILE A 9 18.69 -8.37 24.54
N TYR A 10 19.65 -8.79 25.34
CA TYR A 10 20.01 -10.21 25.45
C TYR A 10 18.89 -11.05 26.05
N ALA A 11 18.17 -10.54 27.04
CA ALA A 11 17.00 -11.21 27.62
C ALA A 11 15.88 -11.42 26.58
N ALA A 12 15.57 -10.39 25.80
CA ALA A 12 14.60 -10.48 24.72
C ALA A 12 15.03 -11.48 23.63
N ALA A 13 16.31 -11.46 23.25
CA ALA A 13 16.84 -12.41 22.26
C ALA A 13 16.74 -13.86 22.72
N ARG A 14 17.08 -14.14 24.02
CA ARG A 14 16.93 -15.48 24.58
C ARG A 14 15.46 -15.90 24.65
N ALA A 15 14.59 -15.05 25.16
CA ALA A 15 13.15 -15.34 25.22
C ALA A 15 12.57 -15.65 23.84
N PHE A 16 13.00 -14.92 22.79
CA PHE A 16 12.62 -15.18 21.41
C PHE A 16 13.10 -16.56 20.94
N ALA A 17 14.36 -16.92 21.21
CA ALA A 17 14.98 -18.15 20.72
C ALA A 17 14.54 -19.40 21.49
N GLU A 18 14.41 -19.29 22.81
CA GLU A 18 14.14 -20.42 23.72
C GLU A 18 12.63 -20.73 23.87
N SER A 19 11.76 -19.84 23.44
CA SER A 19 10.33 -20.06 23.46
C SER A 19 9.94 -21.28 22.60
N PRO A 20 8.98 -22.11 23.05
CA PRO A 20 8.48 -23.23 22.27
C PRO A 20 7.96 -22.82 20.88
N ALA A 21 7.35 -21.65 20.77
CA ALA A 21 6.90 -21.05 19.52
C ALA A 21 6.87 -19.53 19.63
N THR A 22 7.43 -18.84 18.64
CA THR A 22 7.49 -17.38 18.60
C THR A 22 6.87 -16.85 17.30
N MET A 23 5.99 -15.87 17.42
CA MET A 23 5.46 -15.11 16.29
C MET A 23 5.95 -13.67 16.35
N SER A 24 6.38 -13.14 15.21
CA SER A 24 6.58 -11.70 15.04
C SER A 24 5.41 -11.13 14.26
N LEU A 25 4.74 -10.14 14.83
CA LEU A 25 3.62 -9.46 14.20
C LEU A 25 3.99 -8.00 13.91
N TRP A 26 3.85 -7.58 12.67
CA TRP A 26 4.12 -6.18 12.30
C TRP A 26 3.22 -5.73 11.15
N CYS A 27 3.20 -4.44 10.87
CA CYS A 27 2.40 -3.84 9.81
C CYS A 27 3.17 -2.71 9.11
N MET A 28 2.47 -1.70 8.66
CA MET A 28 2.98 -0.63 7.79
C MET A 28 4.12 0.21 8.40
N GLY A 29 4.20 0.31 9.73
CA GLY A 29 5.33 0.97 10.39
C GLY A 29 6.71 0.37 10.08
N ILE A 30 6.75 -0.93 9.74
CA ILE A 30 7.94 -1.61 9.22
C ILE A 30 7.94 -1.62 7.70
N ASN A 31 6.79 -1.92 7.06
CA ASN A 31 6.72 -2.18 5.62
C ASN A 31 6.87 -0.90 4.78
N GLN A 32 6.22 0.19 5.18
CA GLN A 32 6.16 1.43 4.40
C GLN A 32 7.20 2.47 4.84
N ARG A 33 8.45 2.08 4.81
CA ARG A 33 9.58 2.96 5.13
C ARG A 33 10.73 2.75 4.14
N VAL A 34 11.63 3.71 4.05
CA VAL A 34 12.77 3.70 3.11
C VAL A 34 13.58 2.39 3.20
N GLN A 35 13.75 1.87 4.41
CA GLN A 35 14.48 0.63 4.67
C GLN A 35 13.56 -0.55 5.01
N GLY A 36 12.31 -0.52 4.55
CA GLY A 36 11.31 -1.54 4.88
C GLY A 36 11.72 -2.96 4.48
N VAL A 37 12.31 -3.14 3.30
CA VAL A 37 12.81 -4.44 2.83
C VAL A 37 13.88 -4.98 3.78
N PHE A 38 14.85 -4.16 4.17
CA PHE A 38 15.91 -4.58 5.12
C PHE A 38 15.35 -4.90 6.49
N ALA A 39 14.39 -4.11 6.99
CA ALA A 39 13.74 -4.37 8.27
C ALA A 39 12.95 -5.69 8.26
N ASN A 40 12.23 -5.98 7.18
CA ASN A 40 11.55 -7.26 6.98
C ASN A 40 12.57 -8.42 6.93
N ASN A 41 13.66 -8.28 6.19
CA ASN A 41 14.71 -9.30 6.13
C ASN A 41 15.32 -9.57 7.52
N LEU A 42 15.52 -8.54 8.36
CA LEU A 42 16.01 -8.73 9.73
C LEU A 42 15.03 -9.55 10.58
N ILE A 43 13.73 -9.28 10.47
CA ILE A 43 12.70 -10.07 11.17
C ILE A 43 12.74 -11.54 10.69
N HIS A 44 12.79 -11.76 9.38
CA HIS A 44 12.89 -13.12 8.84
C HIS A 44 14.18 -13.82 9.28
N ASN A 45 15.30 -13.11 9.33
CA ASN A 45 16.58 -13.65 9.78
C ASN A 45 16.54 -14.09 11.26
N LEU A 46 15.85 -13.34 12.15
CA LEU A 46 15.65 -13.78 13.53
C LEU A 46 14.93 -15.12 13.60
N HIS A 47 13.86 -15.28 12.83
CA HIS A 47 13.09 -16.52 12.76
C HIS A 47 13.89 -17.68 12.16
N LEU A 48 14.68 -17.42 11.10
CA LEU A 48 15.54 -18.43 10.48
C LEU A 48 16.65 -18.89 11.41
N LEU A 49 17.36 -17.95 12.05
CA LEU A 49 18.49 -18.27 12.96
C LEU A 49 18.06 -19.05 14.20
N THR A 50 16.83 -18.85 14.66
CA THR A 50 16.31 -19.51 15.87
C THR A 50 15.39 -20.71 15.58
N GLY A 51 15.19 -21.06 14.30
CA GLY A 51 14.28 -22.13 13.91
C GLY A 51 12.80 -21.84 14.21
N GLN A 52 12.44 -20.57 14.41
CA GLN A 52 11.08 -20.14 14.73
C GLN A 52 10.28 -19.83 13.44
N ILE A 53 10.30 -20.77 12.48
CA ILE A 53 9.64 -20.62 11.18
C ILE A 53 9.07 -21.95 10.70
N CYS A 54 8.00 -21.90 9.90
CA CYS A 54 7.36 -23.08 9.26
C CYS A 54 6.86 -24.14 10.24
N ARG A 55 6.47 -23.77 11.46
CA ARG A 55 5.83 -24.64 12.46
C ARG A 55 4.61 -23.94 13.04
N PRO A 56 3.62 -24.68 13.53
CA PRO A 56 2.48 -24.07 14.20
C PRO A 56 2.89 -23.12 15.33
N GLY A 57 2.38 -21.89 15.31
CA GLY A 57 2.71 -20.84 16.28
C GLY A 57 4.09 -20.20 16.14
N ALA A 58 4.91 -20.59 15.16
CA ALA A 58 6.24 -20.03 14.93
C ALA A 58 6.33 -19.47 13.51
N THR A 59 6.16 -18.14 13.36
CA THR A 59 6.17 -17.50 12.03
C THR A 59 6.43 -15.99 12.11
N PRO A 60 7.16 -15.42 11.16
CA PRO A 60 7.08 -14.01 10.85
C PRO A 60 5.74 -13.73 10.15
N PHE A 61 4.94 -12.78 10.65
CA PHE A 61 3.61 -12.51 10.13
C PHE A 61 3.33 -11.02 9.95
N SER A 62 3.41 -10.55 8.71
CA SER A 62 3.02 -9.20 8.35
C SER A 62 1.48 -9.09 8.31
N LEU A 63 0.92 -8.28 9.19
CA LEU A 63 -0.52 -8.02 9.26
C LEU A 63 -0.89 -6.94 8.26
N THR A 64 -1.61 -7.31 7.20
CA THR A 64 -2.14 -6.35 6.24
C THR A 64 -3.34 -5.65 6.87
N GLY A 65 -3.32 -4.30 6.88
CA GLY A 65 -4.33 -3.48 7.56
C GLY A 65 -5.30 -2.76 6.64
N GLN A 66 -4.99 -2.63 5.34
CA GLN A 66 -5.86 -1.91 4.42
C GLN A 66 -7.13 -2.72 4.13
N PRO A 67 -8.31 -2.07 4.11
CA PRO A 67 -9.54 -2.70 3.68
C PRO A 67 -9.39 -3.26 2.26
N ASN A 68 -9.84 -4.48 2.04
CA ASN A 68 -9.80 -5.15 0.73
C ASN A 68 -8.41 -5.22 0.07
N ALA A 69 -7.32 -5.24 0.83
CA ALA A 69 -5.98 -5.35 0.27
C ALA A 69 -5.79 -6.63 -0.56
N CYS A 70 -6.42 -7.73 -0.18
CA CYS A 70 -6.39 -8.96 -0.97
C CYS A 70 -7.16 -8.81 -2.29
N GLY A 71 -8.33 -8.23 -2.29
CA GLY A 71 -9.14 -8.03 -3.49
C GLY A 71 -8.61 -6.91 -4.39
N GLY A 72 -8.30 -5.74 -3.81
CA GLY A 72 -7.86 -4.57 -4.57
C GLY A 72 -6.40 -4.64 -5.00
N VAL A 73 -5.48 -4.87 -4.06
CA VAL A 73 -4.05 -4.81 -4.34
C VAL A 73 -3.54 -6.12 -4.97
N ARG A 74 -3.76 -7.26 -4.30
CA ARG A 74 -3.26 -8.54 -4.79
C ARG A 74 -3.97 -8.99 -6.06
N ASP A 75 -5.30 -9.01 -6.05
CA ASP A 75 -6.08 -9.62 -7.13
C ASP A 75 -6.48 -8.58 -8.20
N GLY A 76 -6.76 -7.34 -7.80
CA GLY A 76 -7.05 -6.23 -8.71
C GLY A 76 -5.82 -5.59 -9.34
N GLY A 77 -4.64 -5.80 -8.79
CA GLY A 77 -3.39 -5.25 -9.33
C GLY A 77 -3.22 -3.75 -9.08
N ALA A 78 -3.76 -3.21 -7.98
CA ALA A 78 -3.73 -1.78 -7.68
C ALA A 78 -2.34 -1.27 -7.19
N LEU A 79 -1.27 -1.68 -7.86
CA LEU A 79 0.10 -1.18 -7.68
C LEU A 79 0.71 -0.88 -9.05
N SER A 80 1.58 0.13 -9.14
CA SER A 80 2.14 0.62 -10.41
C SER A 80 2.89 -0.44 -11.25
N HIS A 81 3.32 -1.52 -10.65
CA HIS A 81 4.05 -2.62 -11.31
C HIS A 81 3.20 -3.88 -11.53
N LEU A 82 1.97 -3.90 -11.03
CA LEU A 82 1.06 -5.05 -11.13
C LEU A 82 -0.07 -4.80 -12.13
N LEU A 83 -0.58 -5.92 -12.61
CA LEU A 83 -1.84 -6.08 -13.34
C LEU A 83 -2.68 -7.13 -12.59
N PRO A 84 -3.98 -7.21 -12.84
CA PRO A 84 -4.86 -8.15 -12.16
C PRO A 84 -4.37 -9.60 -12.13
N ALA A 85 -4.71 -10.30 -11.05
CA ALA A 85 -4.39 -11.70 -10.80
C ALA A 85 -2.87 -11.99 -10.77
N GLY A 86 -2.09 -11.09 -10.16
CA GLY A 86 -0.64 -11.27 -9.97
C GLY A 86 0.20 -11.10 -11.24
N ARG A 87 -0.38 -10.58 -12.30
CA ARG A 87 0.36 -10.25 -13.52
C ARG A 87 1.23 -9.03 -13.30
N MET A 88 2.31 -8.93 -14.07
CA MET A 88 3.30 -7.87 -13.95
C MET A 88 3.33 -7.02 -15.23
N VAL A 89 3.35 -5.70 -15.07
CA VAL A 89 3.50 -4.73 -16.15
C VAL A 89 4.76 -4.97 -16.98
N ALA A 90 5.87 -5.36 -16.36
CA ALA A 90 7.13 -5.61 -17.05
C ALA A 90 7.09 -6.84 -17.99
N ASN A 91 6.14 -7.76 -17.80
CA ASN A 91 6.03 -8.98 -18.61
C ASN A 91 5.17 -8.72 -19.88
N PRO A 92 5.73 -8.83 -21.09
CA PRO A 92 4.99 -8.55 -22.31
C PRO A 92 3.79 -9.50 -22.53
N LYS A 93 3.91 -10.78 -22.12
CA LYS A 93 2.80 -11.74 -22.23
C LYS A 93 1.64 -11.32 -21.33
N HIS A 94 1.93 -10.90 -20.10
CA HIS A 94 0.91 -10.45 -19.16
C HIS A 94 0.19 -9.18 -19.65
N ARG A 95 0.92 -8.27 -20.30
CA ARG A 95 0.30 -7.08 -20.91
C ARG A 95 -0.62 -7.48 -22.05
N ALA A 96 -0.16 -8.33 -22.97
CA ALA A 96 -0.97 -8.79 -24.10
C ALA A 96 -2.25 -9.50 -23.66
N GLU A 97 -2.18 -10.37 -22.63
CA GLU A 97 -3.34 -11.03 -22.04
C GLU A 97 -4.35 -10.01 -21.47
N MET A 98 -3.84 -8.97 -20.79
CA MET A 98 -4.71 -7.96 -20.20
C MET A 98 -5.29 -7.00 -21.24
N GLU A 99 -4.54 -6.65 -22.27
CA GLU A 99 -5.03 -5.86 -23.41
C GLU A 99 -6.16 -6.60 -24.11
N GLN A 100 -6.00 -7.89 -24.35
CA GLN A 100 -7.06 -8.73 -24.93
C GLN A 100 -8.30 -8.78 -24.02
N LEU A 101 -8.12 -9.01 -22.71
CA LEU A 101 -9.21 -9.10 -21.74
C LEU A 101 -10.00 -7.78 -21.63
N TRP A 102 -9.31 -6.65 -21.68
CA TRP A 102 -9.92 -5.32 -21.57
C TRP A 102 -10.37 -4.75 -22.93
N GLY A 103 -10.16 -5.46 -24.03
CA GLY A 103 -10.50 -4.97 -25.36
C GLY A 103 -9.67 -3.77 -25.80
N LEU A 104 -8.42 -3.67 -25.34
CA LEU A 104 -7.51 -2.58 -25.67
C LEU A 104 -6.70 -2.93 -26.93
N PRO A 105 -6.26 -1.91 -27.71
CA PRO A 105 -5.29 -2.11 -28.77
C PRO A 105 -3.98 -2.66 -28.21
N GLU A 106 -3.26 -3.45 -29.03
CA GLU A 106 -1.94 -3.98 -28.69
C GLU A 106 -0.95 -2.85 -28.36
N GLY A 107 -0.18 -3.04 -27.30
CA GLY A 107 0.81 -2.07 -26.81
C GLY A 107 0.23 -0.85 -26.09
N ARG A 108 -1.05 -0.87 -25.75
CA ARG A 108 -1.69 0.22 -25.00
C ARG A 108 -1.21 0.30 -23.54
N ILE A 109 -0.95 -0.85 -22.91
CA ILE A 109 -0.40 -0.90 -21.55
C ILE A 109 1.08 -0.54 -21.59
N ALA A 110 1.48 0.47 -20.84
CA ALA A 110 2.88 0.91 -20.77
C ALA A 110 3.82 -0.25 -20.38
N PRO A 111 5.00 -0.40 -21.02
CA PRO A 111 5.89 -1.54 -20.79
C PRO A 111 6.69 -1.44 -19.48
N LYS A 112 6.62 -0.30 -18.80
CA LYS A 112 7.33 -0.04 -17.55
C LYS A 112 6.36 0.44 -16.48
N PRO A 113 6.61 0.11 -15.20
CA PRO A 113 5.87 0.70 -14.08
C PRO A 113 5.94 2.23 -14.10
N GLY A 114 4.87 2.88 -13.61
CA GLY A 114 4.89 4.30 -13.32
C GLY A 114 5.78 4.65 -12.13
N TYR A 115 5.77 5.92 -11.74
CA TYR A 115 6.50 6.39 -10.58
C TYR A 115 6.04 5.70 -9.29
N HIS A 116 6.97 5.42 -8.37
CA HIS A 116 6.62 5.18 -6.98
C HIS A 116 6.19 6.49 -6.32
N THR A 117 5.46 6.40 -5.20
CA THR A 117 4.77 7.55 -4.57
C THR A 117 5.67 8.78 -4.39
N VAL A 118 6.86 8.63 -3.80
CA VAL A 118 7.77 9.78 -3.57
C VAL A 118 8.18 10.43 -4.89
N ALA A 119 8.60 9.64 -5.88
CA ALA A 119 9.00 10.13 -7.20
C ALA A 119 7.82 10.76 -7.97
N LEU A 120 6.59 10.26 -7.76
CA LEU A 120 5.38 10.82 -8.37
C LEU A 120 5.13 12.26 -7.89
N PHE A 121 5.21 12.50 -6.57
CA PHE A 121 5.08 13.86 -6.03
C PHE A 121 6.27 14.76 -6.37
N GLU A 122 7.47 14.22 -6.52
CA GLU A 122 8.61 14.98 -7.05
C GLU A 122 8.38 15.39 -8.51
N ALA A 123 7.83 14.50 -9.33
CA ALA A 123 7.47 14.78 -10.72
C ALA A 123 6.33 15.82 -10.81
N LEU A 124 5.36 15.78 -9.90
CA LEU A 124 4.33 16.81 -9.76
C LEU A 124 4.97 18.19 -9.50
N GLY A 125 5.89 18.26 -8.55
CA GLY A 125 6.59 19.50 -8.20
C GLY A 125 7.47 20.07 -9.31
N ARG A 126 7.98 19.22 -10.21
CA ARG A 126 8.71 19.65 -11.42
C ARG A 126 7.80 20.03 -12.61
N GLY A 127 6.50 19.75 -12.50
CA GLY A 127 5.56 19.94 -13.59
C GLY A 127 5.56 18.84 -14.67
N ASP A 128 6.24 17.71 -14.43
CA ASP A 128 6.23 16.55 -15.33
C ASP A 128 4.86 15.83 -15.28
N VAL A 129 4.16 15.93 -14.14
CA VAL A 129 2.79 15.45 -13.93
C VAL A 129 1.88 16.66 -13.83
N LYS A 130 0.93 16.77 -14.76
CA LYS A 130 -0.01 17.89 -14.88
C LYS A 130 -1.35 17.65 -14.19
N CYS A 131 -1.73 16.39 -14.02
CA CYS A 131 -2.96 16.02 -13.34
C CYS A 131 -2.70 14.83 -12.41
N MET A 132 -3.23 14.91 -11.19
CA MET A 132 -3.10 13.84 -10.19
C MET A 132 -4.45 13.53 -9.57
N LEU A 133 -4.81 12.24 -9.56
CA LEU A 133 -5.96 11.73 -8.83
C LEU A 133 -5.47 11.09 -7.52
N ILE A 134 -5.96 11.60 -6.39
CA ILE A 134 -5.66 11.09 -5.05
C ILE A 134 -6.94 10.46 -4.50
N CYS A 135 -6.91 9.15 -4.23
CA CYS A 135 -8.09 8.41 -3.78
C CYS A 135 -7.89 7.90 -2.36
N GLU A 136 -8.73 8.32 -1.43
CA GLU A 136 -8.89 7.76 -0.08
C GLU A 136 -7.56 7.64 0.69
N THR A 137 -6.66 8.62 0.52
CA THR A 137 -5.38 8.70 1.24
C THR A 137 -5.03 10.15 1.50
N ASN A 138 -4.23 10.41 2.55
CA ASN A 138 -3.91 11.77 3.01
C ASN A 138 -2.40 12.08 2.89
N PRO A 139 -1.85 12.18 1.66
CA PRO A 139 -0.42 12.35 1.43
C PRO A 139 0.14 13.67 2.02
N ALA A 140 -0.66 14.72 2.13
CA ALA A 140 -0.26 15.97 2.76
C ALA A 140 0.03 15.83 4.26
N GLN A 141 -0.36 14.72 4.87
CA GLN A 141 -0.07 14.39 6.27
C GLN A 141 0.91 13.22 6.40
N THR A 142 0.89 12.26 5.48
CA THR A 142 1.57 10.97 5.67
C THR A 142 2.88 10.82 4.89
N LEU A 143 3.17 11.68 3.92
CA LEU A 143 4.43 11.65 3.19
C LEU A 143 5.62 12.11 4.05
N PRO A 144 6.81 11.55 3.81
CA PRO A 144 8.02 12.07 4.46
C PRO A 144 8.35 13.47 3.92
N ASN A 145 9.01 14.31 4.74
CA ASN A 145 9.43 15.66 4.35
C ASN A 145 8.27 16.52 3.79
N LEU A 146 7.25 16.71 4.61
CA LEU A 146 5.98 17.37 4.23
C LEU A 146 6.17 18.73 3.55
N ASN A 147 7.12 19.57 4.01
CA ASN A 147 7.37 20.87 3.41
C ASN A 147 7.68 20.79 1.91
N LYS A 148 8.45 19.77 1.50
CA LYS A 148 8.77 19.55 0.08
C LYS A 148 7.52 19.16 -0.71
N PHE A 149 6.69 18.30 -0.14
CA PHE A 149 5.51 17.79 -0.85
C PHE A 149 4.34 18.77 -0.82
N HIS A 150 4.17 19.56 0.23
CA HIS A 150 3.23 20.67 0.23
C HIS A 150 3.58 21.67 -0.90
N LYS A 151 4.86 22.01 -1.04
CA LYS A 151 5.30 22.84 -2.16
C LYS A 151 5.01 22.21 -3.52
N ALA A 152 5.21 20.90 -3.65
CA ALA A 152 4.91 20.19 -4.90
C ALA A 152 3.41 20.18 -5.24
N MET A 153 2.56 19.98 -4.24
CA MET A 153 1.09 20.01 -4.40
C MET A 153 0.55 21.44 -4.62
N SER A 154 1.30 22.48 -4.25
CA SER A 154 0.94 23.87 -4.53
C SER A 154 1.43 24.35 -5.90
N ASN A 155 1.89 23.48 -6.79
CA ASN A 155 2.31 23.87 -8.12
C ASN A 155 1.10 24.34 -8.95
N PRO A 156 1.03 25.61 -9.39
CA PRO A 156 -0.14 26.17 -10.08
C PRO A 156 -0.37 25.60 -11.48
N GLU A 157 0.59 24.87 -12.03
CA GLU A 157 0.44 24.17 -13.31
C GLU A 157 -0.16 22.77 -13.19
N SER A 158 -0.45 22.33 -11.97
CA SER A 158 -0.99 20.98 -11.69
C SER A 158 -2.46 21.09 -11.36
N PHE A 159 -3.23 20.08 -11.75
CA PHE A 159 -4.63 19.91 -11.40
C PHE A 159 -4.79 18.67 -10.50
N ILE A 160 -5.20 18.88 -9.26
CA ILE A 160 -5.32 17.80 -8.25
C ILE A 160 -6.80 17.50 -7.98
N VAL A 161 -7.19 16.27 -8.24
CA VAL A 161 -8.50 15.74 -7.91
C VAL A 161 -8.37 14.84 -6.69
N CYS A 162 -9.14 15.09 -5.64
CA CYS A 162 -9.22 14.23 -4.46
C CYS A 162 -10.56 13.51 -4.38
N ILE A 163 -10.54 12.20 -4.25
CA ILE A 163 -11.69 11.40 -3.84
C ILE A 163 -11.51 11.10 -2.36
N GLU A 164 -12.32 11.72 -1.49
CA GLU A 164 -12.14 11.65 -0.04
C GLU A 164 -13.48 11.81 0.69
N ALA A 165 -13.76 10.91 1.62
CA ALA A 165 -14.98 10.91 2.41
C ALA A 165 -14.91 11.84 3.64
N PHE A 166 -13.70 12.16 4.11
CA PHE A 166 -13.50 12.96 5.32
C PHE A 166 -13.18 14.41 4.95
N PRO A 167 -14.05 15.37 5.30
CA PRO A 167 -13.91 16.77 4.87
C PRO A 167 -12.74 17.53 5.53
N ASP A 168 -12.15 16.99 6.59
CA ASP A 168 -11.03 17.57 7.34
C ASP A 168 -9.66 17.00 6.93
N ALA A 169 -9.59 16.14 5.90
CA ALA A 169 -8.33 15.62 5.41
C ALA A 169 -7.42 16.74 4.87
N VAL A 170 -6.20 16.83 5.41
CA VAL A 170 -5.24 17.91 5.08
C VAL A 170 -4.97 18.02 3.58
N THR A 171 -4.98 16.92 2.86
CA THR A 171 -4.74 16.87 1.40
C THR A 171 -5.78 17.69 0.62
N LEU A 172 -7.00 17.84 1.14
CA LEU A 172 -8.05 18.60 0.47
C LEU A 172 -7.73 20.10 0.32
N GLN A 173 -6.81 20.63 1.15
CA GLN A 173 -6.35 22.04 1.03
C GLN A 173 -5.55 22.29 -0.27
N PHE A 174 -5.10 21.23 -0.92
CA PHE A 174 -4.33 21.29 -2.17
C PHE A 174 -5.14 20.83 -3.38
N ALA A 175 -6.40 20.44 -3.19
CA ALA A 175 -7.24 19.91 -4.25
C ALA A 175 -7.93 21.04 -5.04
N ASP A 176 -7.91 20.94 -6.36
CA ASP A 176 -8.69 21.78 -7.28
C ASP A 176 -10.13 21.25 -7.39
N LEU A 177 -10.31 19.95 -7.24
CA LEU A 177 -11.62 19.29 -7.26
C LEU A 177 -11.70 18.22 -6.18
N VAL A 178 -12.77 18.25 -5.38
CA VAL A 178 -13.06 17.23 -4.38
C VAL A 178 -14.32 16.46 -4.79
N LEU A 179 -14.23 15.14 -4.81
CA LEU A 179 -15.33 14.23 -5.06
C LEU A 179 -15.57 13.39 -3.80
N ALA A 180 -16.73 13.52 -3.17
CA ALA A 180 -17.10 12.71 -2.02
C ALA A 180 -17.59 11.32 -2.48
N PRO A 181 -16.91 10.21 -2.09
CA PRO A 181 -17.37 8.87 -2.43
C PRO A 181 -18.44 8.39 -1.47
N ALA A 182 -19.31 7.48 -1.93
CA ALA A 182 -20.14 6.70 -1.04
C ALA A 182 -19.27 5.81 -0.14
N PHE A 183 -19.60 5.75 1.14
CA PHE A 183 -18.88 4.92 2.11
C PHE A 183 -19.12 3.43 1.86
N TRP A 184 -18.32 2.56 2.46
CA TRP A 184 -18.43 1.12 2.20
C TRP A 184 -19.81 0.51 2.55
N CYS A 185 -20.52 1.06 3.53
CA CYS A 185 -21.86 0.62 3.90
C CYS A 185 -22.98 1.25 3.08
N GLU A 186 -22.66 2.23 2.23
CA GLU A 186 -23.59 2.98 1.37
C GLU A 186 -23.62 2.46 -0.08
N ARG A 187 -22.89 1.39 -0.36
CA ARG A 187 -22.76 0.79 -1.69
C ARG A 187 -22.56 -0.71 -1.63
N ASP A 188 -22.91 -1.38 -2.71
CA ASP A 188 -22.52 -2.78 -2.90
C ASP A 188 -21.04 -2.89 -3.19
N GLY A 189 -20.41 -4.00 -2.77
CA GLY A 189 -19.01 -4.23 -2.97
C GLY A 189 -18.59 -5.69 -2.87
N VAL A 190 -17.38 -5.97 -3.34
CA VAL A 190 -16.77 -7.29 -3.24
C VAL A 190 -15.44 -7.16 -2.50
N TYR A 191 -15.25 -7.98 -1.49
CA TYR A 191 -14.04 -8.01 -0.68
C TYR A 191 -13.32 -9.35 -0.82
N GLY A 192 -12.03 -9.30 -1.12
CA GLY A 192 -11.16 -10.48 -1.09
C GLY A 192 -10.49 -10.65 0.27
N CYS A 193 -10.39 -11.89 0.76
CA CYS A 193 -9.67 -12.19 2.00
C CYS A 193 -8.44 -13.07 1.77
N GLY A 194 -7.59 -13.21 2.81
CA GLY A 194 -6.38 -14.02 2.79
C GLY A 194 -6.62 -15.51 2.54
N GLU A 195 -7.81 -16.00 2.86
CA GLU A 195 -8.25 -17.37 2.61
C GLU A 195 -8.68 -17.64 1.16
N ARG A 196 -8.46 -16.69 0.25
CA ARG A 196 -8.86 -16.75 -1.17
C ARG A 196 -10.37 -16.87 -1.37
N ARG A 197 -11.13 -16.24 -0.50
CA ARG A 197 -12.58 -16.08 -0.65
C ARG A 197 -12.91 -14.67 -1.06
N TYR A 198 -14.02 -14.53 -1.74
CA TYR A 198 -14.64 -13.24 -2.05
C TYR A 198 -15.99 -13.18 -1.35
N ALA A 199 -16.23 -12.10 -0.63
CA ALA A 199 -17.50 -11.82 0.02
C ALA A 199 -18.19 -10.67 -0.71
N LEU A 200 -19.44 -10.86 -1.06
CA LEU A 200 -20.32 -9.78 -1.50
C LEU A 200 -20.84 -9.06 -0.26
N THR A 201 -20.77 -7.74 -0.26
CA THR A 201 -21.40 -6.89 0.73
C THR A 201 -22.48 -6.07 0.04
N GLU A 202 -23.67 -6.08 0.60
CA GLU A 202 -24.78 -5.29 0.14
C GLU A 202 -24.83 -3.94 0.85
N LYS A 203 -25.33 -2.94 0.17
CA LYS A 203 -25.57 -1.62 0.74
C LYS A 203 -26.49 -1.75 1.96
N ALA A 204 -26.09 -1.16 3.08
CA ALA A 204 -26.85 -1.18 4.33
C ALA A 204 -27.63 0.12 4.58
N VAL A 205 -27.12 1.25 4.06
CA VAL A 205 -27.73 2.59 4.22
C VAL A 205 -27.63 3.37 2.93
N GLU A 206 -28.55 4.31 2.71
CA GLU A 206 -28.46 5.24 1.59
C GLU A 206 -27.35 6.27 1.82
N PRO A 207 -26.60 6.65 0.78
CA PRO A 207 -25.68 7.77 0.88
C PRO A 207 -26.42 9.08 1.10
N PRO A 208 -25.81 10.07 1.76
CA PRO A 208 -26.43 11.38 2.02
C PRO A 208 -26.74 12.19 0.75
#